data_3e08f07812bd1ee1a90cd73e3ea2ea58
#
_entry.id   3e08f07812bd1ee1a90cd73e3ea2ea58
#
_cell.length_a   1.000
_cell.length_b   1.000
_cell.length_c   1.000
_cell.angle_alpha   90.00
_cell.angle_beta   90.00
_cell.angle_gamma   90.00
#
_symmetry.space_group_name_H-M   'P 1'
#
loop_
_entity.id
_entity.type
_entity.pdbx_description
1 polymer ?
#
loop_
_entity_poly.entity_id
_entity_poly.type
_entity_poly.pdbx_seq_one_letter_code
_entity_poly.pdbx_strand_id
1 'polypeptide(L)'
;MTRICIIDGHPDPAPRHLIHALCDAYAEGAAEEEHEVTRIDVGKLTFPLMQTAEEFATPPPEPILTEREKIDAADHLLIAFPLWLGGMPAKLRAFFEQAARAEFFLATGDSARQWPMQMMKGKSARTVITMGMPGLVY
;
A
#
# COMPACT_ATOMS: atom_id res chain seq x y z
N MET A 1 13.53 3.10 17.56
CA MET A 1 13.54 3.11 16.07
C MET A 1 12.31 2.37 15.53
N THR A 2 11.61 2.98 14.61
CA THR A 2 10.43 2.39 13.94
C THR A 2 10.79 2.10 12.49
N ARG A 3 10.38 0.96 11.97
CA ARG A 3 10.52 0.63 10.55
C ARG A 3 9.26 1.09 9.84
N ILE A 4 9.43 2.02 8.91
CA ILE A 4 8.34 2.67 8.19
C ILE A 4 8.38 2.26 6.73
N CYS A 5 7.24 1.80 6.19
CA CYS A 5 7.07 1.59 4.76
C CYS A 5 6.14 2.67 4.20
N ILE A 6 6.64 3.45 3.25
CA ILE A 6 5.85 4.46 2.53
C ILE A 6 5.32 3.83 1.25
N ILE A 7 4.01 3.79 1.09
CA ILE A 7 3.34 3.36 -0.14
C ILE A 7 2.89 4.62 -0.87
N ASP A 8 3.65 5.00 -1.89
CA ASP A 8 3.32 6.09 -2.80
C ASP A 8 2.35 5.56 -3.85
N GLY A 9 1.08 5.86 -3.66
CA GLY A 9 -0.02 5.31 -4.46
C GLY A 9 -0.39 6.11 -5.69
N HIS A 10 0.38 7.15 -6.08
CA HIS A 10 0.09 7.87 -7.31
C HIS A 10 0.48 7.02 -8.53
N PRO A 11 -0.47 6.77 -9.48
CA PRO A 11 -0.20 5.90 -10.62
C PRO A 11 0.77 6.47 -11.64
N ASP A 12 0.88 7.81 -11.74
CA ASP A 12 1.85 8.48 -12.61
C ASP A 12 3.16 8.72 -11.85
N PRO A 13 4.28 8.10 -12.25
CA PRO A 13 5.55 8.26 -11.56
C PRO A 13 6.24 9.60 -11.82
N ALA A 14 5.69 10.48 -12.66
CA ALA A 14 6.29 11.79 -12.95
C ALA A 14 6.45 12.61 -11.66
N PRO A 15 7.62 13.25 -11.44
CA PRO A 15 7.95 13.84 -10.13
C PRO A 15 7.13 15.09 -9.75
N ARG A 16 6.34 15.64 -10.67
CA ARG A 16 5.55 16.88 -10.46
C ARG A 16 4.37 16.75 -9.50
N HIS A 17 3.99 15.54 -9.10
CA HIS A 17 2.79 15.31 -8.30
C HIS A 17 3.03 15.59 -6.81
N LEU A 18 2.06 16.27 -6.17
CA LEU A 18 2.10 16.61 -4.76
C LEU A 18 2.27 15.37 -3.85
N ILE A 19 1.65 14.25 -4.20
CA ILE A 19 1.78 12.99 -3.43
C ILE A 19 3.25 12.59 -3.30
N HIS A 20 4.03 12.67 -4.37
CA HIS A 20 5.45 12.32 -4.33
C HIS A 20 6.23 13.24 -3.39
N ALA A 21 5.95 14.55 -3.44
CA ALA A 21 6.58 15.52 -2.55
C ALA A 21 6.21 15.28 -1.06
N LEU A 22 4.97 14.92 -0.79
CA LEU A 22 4.53 14.58 0.57
C LEU A 22 5.21 13.31 1.10
N CYS A 23 5.36 12.28 0.26
CA CYS A 23 6.11 11.09 0.60
C CYS A 23 7.58 11.38 0.88
N ASP A 24 8.21 12.25 0.05
CA ASP A 24 9.60 12.68 0.23
C ASP A 24 9.78 13.41 1.56
N ALA A 25 8.93 14.37 1.87
CA ALA A 25 8.98 15.12 3.12
C ALA A 25 8.77 14.22 4.35
N TYR A 26 7.87 13.26 4.24
CA TYR A 26 7.66 12.28 5.32
C TYR A 26 8.89 11.40 5.53
N ALA A 27 9.52 10.96 4.45
CA ALA A 27 10.74 10.15 4.51
C ALA A 27 11.91 10.94 5.15
N GLU A 28 12.07 12.21 4.79
CA GLU A 28 13.09 13.10 5.38
C GLU A 28 12.86 13.26 6.89
N GLY A 29 11.64 13.62 7.31
CA GLY A 29 11.32 13.77 8.73
C GLY A 29 11.51 12.48 9.54
N ALA A 30 11.16 11.32 8.96
CA ALA A 30 11.38 10.05 9.61
C ALA A 30 12.87 9.71 9.76
N ALA A 31 13.68 10.04 8.74
CA ALA A 31 15.13 9.82 8.79
C ALA A 31 15.82 10.73 9.81
N GLU A 32 15.36 11.99 9.95
CA GLU A 32 15.86 12.92 10.99
C GLU A 32 15.64 12.38 12.40
N GLU A 33 14.57 11.63 12.61
CA GLU A 33 14.25 10.96 13.88
C GLU A 33 14.84 9.54 13.97
N GLU A 34 15.81 9.21 13.13
CA GLU A 34 16.52 7.94 13.09
C GLU A 34 15.62 6.70 12.86
N HIS A 35 14.50 6.86 12.16
CA HIS A 35 13.66 5.74 11.73
C HIS A 35 14.19 5.12 10.44
N GLU A 36 14.00 3.82 10.29
CA GLU A 36 14.29 3.12 9.04
C GLU A 36 13.11 3.28 8.08
N VAL A 37 13.39 3.75 6.85
CA VAL A 37 12.35 4.02 5.85
C VAL A 37 12.58 3.17 4.61
N THR A 38 11.53 2.45 4.19
CA THR A 38 11.44 1.82 2.87
C THR A 38 10.31 2.44 2.09
N ARG A 39 10.33 2.29 0.75
CA ARG A 39 9.34 2.91 -0.13
C ARG A 39 8.89 1.95 -1.21
N ILE A 40 7.59 1.97 -1.50
CA ILE A 40 6.96 1.31 -2.63
C ILE A 40 6.36 2.39 -3.51
N ASP A 41 6.92 2.58 -4.70
CA ASP A 41 6.41 3.52 -5.70
C ASP A 41 5.49 2.76 -6.66
N VAL A 42 4.19 2.72 -6.37
CA VAL A 42 3.23 1.93 -7.15
C VAL A 42 3.20 2.33 -8.62
N GLY A 43 3.36 3.63 -8.91
CA GLY A 43 3.38 4.14 -10.28
C GLY A 43 4.51 3.57 -11.14
N LYS A 44 5.62 3.15 -10.53
CA LYS A 44 6.79 2.58 -11.23
C LYS A 44 6.68 1.07 -11.46
N LEU A 45 5.71 0.40 -10.84
CA LEU A 45 5.55 -1.04 -10.93
C LEU A 45 4.74 -1.43 -12.17
N THR A 46 5.08 -2.55 -12.77
CA THR A 46 4.31 -3.19 -13.83
C THR A 46 3.85 -4.56 -13.34
N PHE A 47 2.56 -4.79 -13.29
CA PHE A 47 1.97 -6.05 -12.82
C PHE A 47 0.59 -6.24 -13.45
N PRO A 48 0.14 -7.51 -13.60
CA PRO A 48 -1.19 -7.77 -14.14
C PRO A 48 -2.29 -7.48 -13.13
N LEU A 49 -3.51 -7.29 -13.62
CA LEU A 49 -4.69 -7.30 -12.77
C LEU A 49 -5.03 -8.73 -12.36
N MET A 50 -5.46 -8.91 -11.13
CA MET A 50 -6.03 -10.18 -10.70
C MET A 50 -7.42 -10.36 -11.35
N GLN A 51 -7.67 -11.54 -11.93
CA GLN A 51 -8.87 -11.79 -12.70
C GLN A 51 -9.75 -12.91 -12.13
N THR A 52 -9.15 -13.84 -11.37
CA THR A 52 -9.89 -15.00 -10.85
C THR A 52 -9.71 -15.15 -9.35
N ALA A 53 -10.72 -15.75 -8.70
CA ALA A 53 -10.65 -16.04 -7.27
C ALA A 53 -9.59 -17.11 -6.94
N GLU A 54 -9.32 -18.01 -7.86
CA GLU A 54 -8.28 -19.04 -7.68
C GLU A 54 -6.87 -18.45 -7.57
N GLU A 55 -6.59 -17.34 -8.28
CA GLU A 55 -5.32 -16.63 -8.17
C GLU A 55 -5.07 -16.15 -6.75
N PHE A 56 -6.12 -15.81 -6.00
CA PHE A 56 -5.99 -15.27 -4.64
C PHE A 56 -5.34 -16.26 -3.66
N ALA A 57 -5.49 -17.56 -3.89
CA ALA A 57 -4.90 -18.60 -3.05
C ALA A 57 -3.39 -18.81 -3.29
N THR A 58 -2.83 -18.24 -4.34
CA THR A 58 -1.43 -18.43 -4.76
C THR A 58 -0.61 -17.15 -4.57
N PRO A 59 0.73 -17.24 -4.41
CA PRO A 59 1.57 -16.05 -4.29
C PRO A 59 1.45 -15.14 -5.53
N PRO A 60 1.58 -13.80 -5.33
CA PRO A 60 1.56 -12.87 -6.45
C PRO A 60 2.82 -12.99 -7.31
N PRO A 61 2.75 -12.53 -8.59
CA PRO A 61 3.95 -12.44 -9.41
C PRO A 61 4.87 -11.29 -8.95
N GLU A 62 6.13 -11.33 -9.44
CA GLU A 62 7.00 -10.17 -9.33
C GLU A 62 6.48 -8.99 -10.19
N PRO A 63 6.69 -7.73 -9.77
CA PRO A 63 7.49 -7.32 -8.59
C PRO A 63 6.72 -7.31 -7.27
N ILE A 64 5.45 -7.68 -7.25
CA ILE A 64 4.59 -7.60 -6.06
C ILE A 64 5.15 -8.44 -4.91
N LEU A 65 5.63 -9.64 -5.20
CA LEU A 65 6.16 -10.54 -4.18
C LEU A 65 7.32 -9.91 -3.40
N THR A 66 8.25 -9.28 -4.10
CA THR A 66 9.37 -8.57 -3.47
C THR A 66 8.92 -7.30 -2.75
N GLU A 67 8.05 -6.50 -3.38
CA GLU A 67 7.62 -5.23 -2.80
C GLU A 67 6.80 -5.41 -1.51
N ARG A 68 5.95 -6.43 -1.43
CA ARG A 68 5.16 -6.67 -0.22
C ARG A 68 6.00 -7.09 1.01
N GLU A 69 7.22 -7.55 0.80
CA GLU A 69 8.14 -7.83 1.92
C GLU A 69 8.46 -6.55 2.72
N LYS A 70 8.47 -5.40 2.06
CA LYS A 70 8.63 -4.10 2.73
C LYS A 70 7.47 -3.80 3.69
N ILE A 71 6.25 -4.20 3.31
CA ILE A 71 5.07 -4.08 4.16
C ILE A 71 5.19 -5.04 5.36
N ASP A 72 5.60 -6.26 5.10
CA ASP A 72 5.76 -7.26 6.15
C ASP A 72 6.80 -6.85 7.20
N ALA A 73 7.92 -6.31 6.75
CA ALA A 73 9.00 -5.85 7.63
C ALA A 73 8.67 -4.58 8.41
N ALA A 74 7.68 -3.78 8.00
CA ALA A 74 7.38 -2.50 8.60
C ALA A 74 6.57 -2.61 9.90
N ASP A 75 6.80 -1.67 10.81
CA ASP A 75 6.01 -1.47 12.02
C ASP A 75 4.90 -0.43 11.78
N HIS A 76 5.15 0.49 10.84
CA HIS A 76 4.22 1.57 10.46
C HIS A 76 4.14 1.72 8.94
N LEU A 77 2.92 1.94 8.44
CA LEU A 77 2.67 2.18 7.02
C LEU A 77 2.19 3.62 6.81
N LEU A 78 2.79 4.30 5.85
CA LEU A 78 2.20 5.51 5.26
C LEU A 78 1.62 5.15 3.90
N ILE A 79 0.33 5.38 3.70
CA ILE A 79 -0.35 5.14 2.43
C ILE A 79 -0.81 6.50 1.90
N ALA A 80 -0.21 6.96 0.79
CA ALA A 80 -0.49 8.27 0.22
C ALA A 80 -1.02 8.13 -1.21
N PHE A 81 -2.13 8.79 -1.53
CA PHE A 81 -2.71 8.73 -2.87
C PHE A 81 -3.63 9.93 -3.18
N PRO A 82 -3.79 10.27 -4.47
CA PRO A 82 -4.79 11.24 -4.87
C PRO A 82 -6.19 10.60 -4.85
N LEU A 83 -7.18 11.36 -4.43
CA LEU A 83 -8.57 10.91 -4.46
C LEU A 83 -9.10 10.96 -5.90
N TRP A 84 -9.40 9.81 -6.50
CA TRP A 84 -9.98 9.70 -7.82
C TRP A 84 -11.33 8.99 -7.74
N LEU A 85 -12.37 9.64 -8.24
CA LEU A 85 -13.76 9.13 -8.19
C LEU A 85 -14.17 8.66 -6.78
N GLY A 86 -13.80 9.42 -5.76
CA GLY A 86 -14.17 9.13 -4.37
C GLY A 86 -13.39 7.99 -3.71
N GLY A 87 -12.32 7.50 -4.34
CA GLY A 87 -11.53 6.40 -3.80
C GLY A 87 -10.06 6.47 -4.22
N MET A 88 -9.33 5.40 -3.94
CA MET A 88 -7.97 5.29 -4.38
C MET A 88 -7.89 5.01 -5.89
N PRO A 89 -6.79 5.44 -6.55
CA PRO A 89 -6.58 5.14 -7.96
C PRO A 89 -6.60 3.63 -8.24
N ALA A 90 -7.10 3.24 -9.41
CA ALA A 90 -7.27 1.84 -9.78
C ALA A 90 -5.96 1.03 -9.68
N LYS A 91 -4.82 1.63 -10.04
CA LYS A 91 -3.52 0.94 -9.94
C LYS A 91 -3.13 0.63 -8.50
N LEU A 92 -3.39 1.55 -7.56
CA LEU A 92 -3.14 1.30 -6.14
C LEU A 92 -4.05 0.18 -5.61
N ARG A 93 -5.33 0.18 -6.00
CA ARG A 93 -6.26 -0.90 -5.66
C ARG A 93 -5.78 -2.23 -6.20
N ALA A 94 -5.37 -2.26 -7.48
CA ALA A 94 -4.83 -3.47 -8.11
C ALA A 94 -3.55 -3.96 -7.40
N PHE A 95 -2.68 -3.05 -6.96
CA PHE A 95 -1.51 -3.39 -6.14
C PHE A 95 -1.91 -4.10 -4.85
N PHE A 96 -2.88 -3.57 -4.10
CA PHE A 96 -3.33 -4.20 -2.87
C PHE A 96 -4.02 -5.55 -3.11
N GLU A 97 -4.79 -5.68 -4.18
CA GLU A 97 -5.40 -6.96 -4.54
C GLU A 97 -4.33 -8.03 -4.83
N GLN A 98 -3.31 -7.68 -5.57
CA GLN A 98 -2.17 -8.58 -5.83
C GLN A 98 -1.38 -8.88 -4.55
N ALA A 99 -1.07 -7.86 -3.75
CA ALA A 99 -0.30 -8.04 -2.52
C ALA A 99 -1.04 -8.90 -1.48
N ALA A 100 -2.37 -8.87 -1.48
CA ALA A 100 -3.20 -9.62 -0.53
C ALA A 100 -3.22 -11.14 -0.79
N ARG A 101 -2.70 -11.60 -1.93
CA ARG A 101 -2.71 -13.02 -2.31
C ARG A 101 -1.93 -13.89 -1.31
N ALA A 102 -2.26 -15.17 -1.27
CA ALA A 102 -1.63 -16.16 -0.39
C ALA A 102 -1.67 -15.74 1.10
N GLU A 103 -2.83 -15.28 1.56
CA GLU A 103 -3.11 -14.96 2.97
C GLU A 103 -2.22 -13.88 3.59
N PHE A 104 -1.68 -12.97 2.79
CA PHE A 104 -0.75 -11.95 3.28
C PHE A 104 -1.39 -10.93 4.25
N PHE A 105 -2.60 -10.46 3.93
CA PHE A 105 -3.33 -9.53 4.82
C PHE A 105 -4.34 -10.24 5.71
N LEU A 106 -4.97 -11.29 5.20
CA LEU A 106 -6.00 -12.04 5.88
C LEU A 106 -5.78 -13.54 5.66
N ALA A 107 -5.72 -14.30 6.73
CA ALA A 107 -5.70 -15.76 6.66
C ALA A 107 -7.14 -16.29 6.78
N THR A 108 -7.53 -17.15 5.85
CA THR A 108 -8.81 -17.87 5.93
C THR A 108 -8.64 -19.10 6.83
N GLY A 109 -9.60 -19.29 7.75
CA GLY A 109 -9.63 -20.49 8.57
C GLY A 109 -10.05 -21.73 7.79
N ASP A 110 -9.84 -22.92 8.37
CA ASP A 110 -10.14 -24.23 7.77
C ASP A 110 -11.64 -24.47 7.51
N SER A 111 -12.52 -23.59 7.99
CA SER A 111 -13.95 -23.69 7.77
C SER A 111 -14.57 -22.35 7.34
N ALA A 112 -15.59 -22.40 6.49
CA ALA A 112 -16.36 -21.24 6.04
C ALA A 112 -17.06 -20.46 7.18
N ARG A 113 -17.04 -20.98 8.38
CA ARG A 113 -17.64 -20.37 9.59
C ARG A 113 -16.67 -19.59 10.45
N GLN A 114 -15.35 -19.66 10.14
CA GLN A 114 -14.35 -18.92 10.88
C GLN A 114 -14.14 -17.53 10.25
N TRP A 115 -14.05 -16.50 11.10
CA TRP A 115 -13.66 -15.18 10.67
C TRP A 115 -12.22 -15.17 10.18
N PRO A 116 -11.91 -14.45 9.06
CA PRO A 116 -10.53 -14.31 8.61
C PRO A 116 -9.62 -13.75 9.71
N MET A 117 -8.44 -14.34 9.87
CA MET A 117 -7.45 -13.84 10.82
C MET A 117 -6.70 -12.65 10.20
N GLN A 118 -6.56 -11.59 10.99
CA GLN A 118 -5.78 -10.42 10.59
C GLN A 118 -4.30 -10.72 10.72
N MET A 119 -3.57 -10.66 9.59
CA MET A 119 -2.14 -10.95 9.53
C MET A 119 -1.25 -9.72 9.79
N MET A 120 -1.83 -8.51 9.82
CA MET A 120 -1.12 -7.24 10.01
C MET A 120 -1.20 -6.72 11.46
N LYS A 121 -1.44 -7.58 12.43
CA LYS A 121 -1.50 -7.19 13.84
C LYS A 121 -0.20 -6.57 14.33
N GLY A 122 -0.31 -5.54 15.17
CA GLY A 122 0.85 -4.83 15.72
C GLY A 122 1.40 -3.73 14.81
N LYS A 123 0.89 -3.60 13.59
CA LYS A 123 1.27 -2.52 12.69
C LYS A 123 0.29 -1.35 12.84
N SER A 124 0.82 -0.13 12.73
CA SER A 124 -0.01 1.08 12.63
C SER A 124 0.02 1.60 11.18
N ALA A 125 -0.95 2.42 10.84
CA ALA A 125 -1.03 3.02 9.50
C ALA A 125 -1.52 4.46 9.56
N ARG A 126 -1.02 5.28 8.64
CA ARG A 126 -1.52 6.63 8.37
C ARG A 126 -1.83 6.75 6.88
N THR A 127 -2.94 7.39 6.58
CA THR A 127 -3.34 7.66 5.20
C THR A 127 -3.27 9.15 4.93
N VAL A 128 -2.66 9.54 3.82
CA VAL A 128 -2.60 10.91 3.31
C VAL A 128 -3.27 10.93 1.95
N ILE A 129 -4.31 11.76 1.82
CA ILE A 129 -5.12 11.84 0.61
C ILE A 129 -5.10 13.29 0.11
N THR A 130 -4.74 13.48 -1.17
CA THR A 130 -4.87 14.77 -1.84
C THR A 130 -6.15 14.79 -2.68
N MET A 131 -6.76 15.94 -2.81
CA MET A 131 -7.96 16.13 -3.62
C MET A 131 -7.96 17.49 -4.29
N GLY A 132 -8.49 17.56 -5.49
CA GLY A 132 -8.58 18.82 -6.26
C GLY A 132 -9.75 19.72 -5.86
N MET A 133 -10.64 19.25 -4.98
CA MET A 133 -11.79 20.02 -4.48
C MET A 133 -11.70 20.19 -2.97
N PRO A 134 -12.29 21.29 -2.41
CA PRO A 134 -12.38 21.45 -0.97
C PRO A 134 -13.07 20.26 -0.30
N GLY A 135 -12.56 19.83 0.87
CA GLY A 135 -13.10 18.67 1.58
C GLY A 135 -14.59 18.77 1.95
N LEU A 136 -15.16 19.97 1.97
CA LEU A 136 -16.59 20.19 2.19
C LEU A 136 -17.47 19.69 1.03
N VAL A 137 -16.89 19.40 -0.14
CA VAL A 137 -17.63 18.92 -1.33
C VAL A 137 -17.62 17.39 -1.39
N TYR A 138 -16.84 16.73 -0.57
CA TYR A 138 -16.79 15.31 -0.38
C TYR A 138 -17.34 14.95 1.00
#